data_aa28f94f7b04d4383e477fd087cfc087
#
_entry.id   aa28f94f7b04d4383e477fd087cfc087
#
_cell.length_a   1.000
_cell.length_b   1.000
_cell.length_c   1.000
_cell.angle_alpha   90.00
_cell.angle_beta   90.00
_cell.angle_gamma   90.00
#
_symmetry.space_group_name_H-M   'P 1'
#
loop_
_entity.id
_entity.type
_entity.pdbx_description
1 polymer ?
#
loop_
_entity_poly.entity_id
_entity_poly.type
_entity_poly.pdbx_seq_one_letter_code
_entity_poly.pdbx_strand_id
1 'polypeptide(L)'
;MADNYRGIGYLRRKLNVKRDRVLKRYRYYEMKNMVKDFGISTPPELYSFSHTLGWCAKAVDSLADRLVFRNFENDNFDMNGIFEMNNPDVLFDSAVVSALISSCCFIYISLGDNDFPQLQVIDGANATGVIDPITGLLKEGYAVLERDDAENPVLEAYFREGETLYYQKGVRGARVIPNNVPAPLLVPIIHRPDAKRVFGHSRISRACMSIVSSAVRTMKRSEIAAEFFFVPAEICNRIVQRCGSNGQMESHHVKPYHSPV
;
A
#
# COMPACT_ATOMS: atom_id res chain seq x y z
N MET A 1 -25.27 -28.12 13.39
CA MET A 1 -24.55 -28.04 12.09
C MET A 1 -23.06 -27.96 12.42
N ALA A 2 -22.23 -28.79 11.82
CA ALA A 2 -20.78 -28.71 12.10
C ALA A 2 -20.26 -27.35 11.60
N ASP A 3 -19.68 -26.57 12.50
CA ASP A 3 -19.07 -25.28 12.22
C ASP A 3 -17.95 -25.46 11.19
N ASN A 4 -18.20 -25.08 9.95
CA ASN A 4 -17.25 -25.22 8.85
C ASN A 4 -16.27 -24.03 8.80
N TYR A 5 -15.67 -23.71 9.98
CA TYR A 5 -14.63 -22.71 10.11
C TYR A 5 -13.26 -23.26 9.70
N ARG A 6 -12.50 -22.49 8.96
CA ARG A 6 -11.12 -22.87 8.55
C ARG A 6 -10.09 -22.66 9.66
N GLY A 7 -10.45 -21.83 10.63
CA GLY A 7 -9.70 -21.58 11.85
C GLY A 7 -8.55 -20.57 11.71
N ILE A 8 -8.06 -20.12 12.85
CA ILE A 8 -7.05 -19.06 12.96
C ILE A 8 -5.74 -19.37 12.22
N GLY A 9 -5.29 -20.64 12.26
CA GLY A 9 -4.04 -21.03 11.58
C GLY A 9 -4.09 -20.88 10.07
N TYR A 10 -5.26 -21.09 9.46
CA TYR A 10 -5.50 -20.81 8.05
C TYR A 10 -5.47 -19.31 7.76
N LEU A 11 -6.13 -18.51 8.59
CA LEU A 11 -6.23 -17.06 8.40
C LEU A 11 -4.89 -16.36 8.60
N ARG A 12 -4.07 -16.78 9.58
CA ARG A 12 -2.69 -16.30 9.75
C ARG A 12 -1.85 -16.53 8.49
N ARG A 13 -1.87 -17.74 7.93
CA ARG A 13 -1.15 -18.03 6.68
C ARG A 13 -1.68 -17.19 5.51
N LYS A 14 -3.00 -17.05 5.40
CA LYS A 14 -3.64 -16.24 4.36
C LYS A 14 -3.23 -14.77 4.46
N LEU A 15 -3.18 -14.21 5.67
CA LEU A 15 -2.73 -12.84 5.90
C LEU A 15 -1.26 -12.67 5.51
N ASN A 16 -0.36 -13.55 5.94
CA ASN A 16 1.06 -13.46 5.65
C ASN A 16 1.34 -13.45 4.14
N VAL A 17 0.70 -14.35 3.37
CA VAL A 17 0.82 -14.38 1.91
C VAL A 17 0.33 -13.08 1.22
N LYS A 18 -0.67 -12.43 1.81
CA LYS A 18 -1.27 -11.21 1.28
C LYS A 18 -0.47 -9.95 1.68
N ARG A 19 0.10 -9.92 2.89
CA ARG A 19 0.69 -8.77 3.54
C ARG A 19 1.75 -8.08 2.67
N ASP A 20 2.72 -8.81 2.15
CA ASP A 20 3.79 -8.24 1.33
C ASP A 20 3.28 -7.51 0.08
N ARG A 21 2.22 -8.05 -0.54
CA ARG A 21 1.59 -7.42 -1.71
C ARG A 21 0.87 -6.13 -1.35
N VAL A 22 0.27 -6.07 -0.17
CA VAL A 22 -0.41 -4.86 0.34
C VAL A 22 0.63 -3.81 0.70
N LEU A 23 1.65 -4.17 1.48
CA LEU A 23 2.73 -3.25 1.87
C LEU A 23 3.47 -2.69 0.64
N LYS A 24 3.67 -3.51 -0.39
CA LYS A 24 4.23 -3.03 -1.65
C LYS A 24 3.37 -1.92 -2.28
N ARG A 25 2.05 -2.03 -2.26
CA ARG A 25 1.15 -0.99 -2.79
C ARG A 25 1.20 0.28 -1.96
N TYR A 26 1.26 0.18 -0.64
CA TYR A 26 1.47 1.33 0.24
C TYR A 26 2.78 2.06 -0.08
N ARG A 27 3.89 1.34 -0.31
CA ARG A 27 5.16 1.98 -0.74
C ARG A 27 5.01 2.76 -2.04
N TYR A 28 4.22 2.28 -3.00
CA TYR A 28 3.94 3.03 -4.24
C TYR A 28 3.02 4.22 -4.01
N TYR A 29 2.08 4.11 -3.10
CA TYR A 29 1.21 5.21 -2.70
C TYR A 29 2.01 6.31 -1.98
N GLU A 30 2.84 5.94 -1.03
CA GLU A 30 3.70 6.85 -0.26
C GLU A 30 4.96 7.33 -1.03
N MET A 31 5.11 6.94 -2.30
CA MET A 31 6.28 7.26 -3.12
C MET A 31 7.61 6.74 -2.55
N LYS A 32 7.57 5.73 -1.67
CA LYS A 32 8.73 5.06 -1.07
C LYS A 32 9.18 3.82 -1.83
N ASN A 33 8.75 3.67 -3.09
CA ASN A 33 9.12 2.54 -3.93
C ASN A 33 10.53 2.70 -4.47
N MET A 34 11.40 1.76 -4.12
CA MET A 34 12.74 1.69 -4.70
C MET A 34 12.67 1.03 -6.09
N VAL A 35 13.16 1.71 -7.09
CA VAL A 35 13.27 1.19 -8.45
C VAL A 35 14.67 0.66 -8.65
N LYS A 36 14.80 -0.63 -8.99
CA LYS A 36 16.10 -1.24 -9.29
C LYS A 36 16.66 -0.64 -10.58
N ASP A 37 17.86 -0.09 -10.47
CA ASP A 37 18.68 0.26 -11.63
C ASP A 37 19.30 -1.00 -12.25
N PHE A 38 19.42 -1.02 -13.57
CA PHE A 38 20.10 -2.13 -14.25
C PHE A 38 21.65 -1.98 -14.24
N GLY A 39 22.17 -1.00 -13.56
CA GLY A 39 23.49 -0.90 -12.98
C GLY A 39 24.72 -0.78 -13.90
N ILE A 40 24.59 -0.96 -15.22
CA ILE A 40 25.75 -1.10 -16.11
C ILE A 40 26.40 0.24 -16.44
N SER A 41 25.70 1.36 -16.29
CA SER A 41 26.16 2.68 -16.74
C SER A 41 25.91 3.83 -15.76
N THR A 42 25.49 3.53 -14.54
CA THR A 42 25.25 4.57 -13.53
C THR A 42 26.50 4.75 -12.67
N PRO A 43 27.11 5.93 -12.61
CA PRO A 43 28.21 6.22 -11.68
C PRO A 43 27.78 5.97 -10.23
N PRO A 44 28.70 5.49 -9.36
CA PRO A 44 28.38 5.20 -7.96
C PRO A 44 27.80 6.38 -7.20
N GLU A 45 28.21 7.59 -7.51
CA GLU A 45 27.75 8.84 -6.89
C GLU A 45 26.25 9.11 -7.17
N LEU A 46 25.73 8.61 -8.27
CA LEU A 46 24.33 8.80 -8.70
C LEU A 46 23.39 7.66 -8.29
N TYR A 47 23.88 6.64 -7.56
CA TYR A 47 23.01 5.55 -7.09
C TYR A 47 21.93 6.02 -6.11
N SER A 48 22.27 6.99 -5.26
CA SER A 48 21.33 7.55 -4.27
C SER A 48 20.28 8.48 -4.90
N PHE A 49 20.56 8.97 -6.12
CA PHE A 49 19.66 9.86 -6.83
C PHE A 49 18.43 9.11 -7.33
N SER A 50 17.25 9.52 -6.90
CA SER A 50 15.98 8.91 -7.31
C SER A 50 14.90 9.96 -7.48
N HIS A 51 14.11 9.79 -8.54
CA HIS A 51 12.89 10.57 -8.74
C HIS A 51 11.71 9.92 -8.04
N THR A 52 10.81 10.75 -7.55
CA THR A 52 9.53 10.34 -6.99
C THR A 52 8.39 10.72 -7.94
N LEU A 53 7.47 9.77 -8.18
CA LEU A 53 6.29 9.99 -9.01
C LEU A 53 5.03 9.66 -8.23
N GLY A 54 4.20 10.68 -7.99
CA GLY A 54 2.95 10.58 -7.24
C GLY A 54 1.75 10.04 -8.03
N TRP A 55 1.94 9.39 -9.17
CA TRP A 55 0.82 8.90 -9.99
C TRP A 55 -0.06 7.87 -9.29
N CYS A 56 0.53 7.00 -8.46
CA CYS A 56 -0.24 6.04 -7.68
C CYS A 56 -1.05 6.71 -6.58
N ALA A 57 -0.50 7.71 -5.89
CA ALA A 57 -1.22 8.51 -4.91
C ALA A 57 -2.36 9.26 -5.59
N LYS A 58 -2.08 10.01 -6.66
CA LYS A 58 -3.11 10.75 -7.39
C LYS A 58 -4.25 9.86 -7.90
N ALA A 59 -3.95 8.63 -8.33
CA ALA A 59 -4.97 7.68 -8.76
C ALA A 59 -5.91 7.25 -7.63
N VAL A 60 -5.44 7.20 -6.39
CA VAL A 60 -6.23 6.87 -5.20
C VAL A 60 -6.99 8.10 -4.73
N ASP A 61 -6.29 9.20 -4.46
CA ASP A 61 -6.83 10.42 -3.83
C ASP A 61 -7.93 11.03 -4.69
N SER A 62 -7.73 11.10 -6.03
CA SER A 62 -8.75 11.64 -6.94
C SER A 62 -10.10 10.91 -6.92
N LEU A 63 -10.14 9.67 -6.43
CA LEU A 63 -11.38 8.92 -6.25
C LEU A 63 -11.86 9.02 -4.80
N ALA A 64 -10.96 8.96 -3.82
CA ALA A 64 -11.30 9.09 -2.41
C ALA A 64 -11.97 10.45 -2.12
N ASP A 65 -11.39 11.55 -2.61
CA ASP A 65 -11.90 12.93 -2.44
C ASP A 65 -13.35 13.15 -2.97
N ARG A 66 -13.83 12.23 -3.79
CA ARG A 66 -15.20 12.27 -4.32
C ARG A 66 -16.22 11.51 -3.49
N LEU A 67 -15.75 10.70 -2.55
CA LEU A 67 -16.58 9.83 -1.72
C LEU A 67 -16.74 10.50 -0.36
N VAL A 68 -17.83 11.21 -0.18
CA VAL A 68 -18.16 11.89 1.07
C VAL A 68 -19.33 11.16 1.71
N PHE A 69 -19.13 10.63 2.90
CA PHE A 69 -20.22 10.12 3.72
C PHE A 69 -21.02 11.31 4.27
N ARG A 70 -22.34 11.22 4.25
CA ARG A 70 -23.20 12.28 4.78
C ARG A 70 -23.92 11.84 6.04
N ASN A 71 -24.86 10.93 5.91
CA ASN A 71 -25.66 10.43 7.02
C ASN A 71 -26.39 9.13 6.62
N PHE A 72 -26.94 8.42 7.60
CA PHE A 72 -27.88 7.35 7.38
C PHE A 72 -29.30 7.93 7.26
N GLU A 73 -30.02 7.53 6.21
CA GLU A 73 -31.46 7.82 6.08
C GLU A 73 -32.26 6.79 6.90
N ASN A 74 -33.41 7.22 7.47
CA ASN A 74 -34.28 6.37 8.29
C ASN A 74 -33.55 5.69 9.47
N ASP A 75 -32.85 6.49 10.26
CA ASP A 75 -32.05 6.04 11.38
C ASP A 75 -32.91 5.59 12.58
N ASN A 76 -33.33 4.32 12.55
CA ASN A 76 -34.13 3.73 13.63
C ASN A 76 -33.28 3.20 14.81
N PHE A 77 -31.94 3.15 14.66
CA PHE A 77 -31.02 2.57 15.64
C PHE A 77 -29.96 3.55 16.16
N ASP A 78 -30.18 4.85 15.96
CA ASP A 78 -29.23 5.91 16.33
C ASP A 78 -27.83 5.72 15.69
N MET A 79 -27.82 5.22 14.46
CA MET A 79 -26.56 4.98 13.73
C MET A 79 -25.80 6.27 13.45
N ASN A 80 -26.51 7.39 13.24
CA ASN A 80 -25.88 8.69 13.04
C ASN A 80 -25.14 9.14 14.32
N GLY A 81 -25.77 8.97 15.50
CA GLY A 81 -25.14 9.27 16.78
C GLY A 81 -23.89 8.42 17.04
N ILE A 82 -23.97 7.10 16.77
CA ILE A 82 -22.80 6.20 16.87
C ILE A 82 -21.68 6.64 15.92
N PHE A 83 -22.02 7.05 14.70
CA PHE A 83 -21.04 7.49 13.71
C PHE A 83 -20.38 8.82 14.10
N GLU A 84 -21.16 9.78 14.56
CA GLU A 84 -20.66 11.09 15.03
C GLU A 84 -19.66 10.94 16.17
N MET A 85 -19.90 10.01 17.11
CA MET A 85 -18.98 9.72 18.20
C MET A 85 -17.65 9.10 17.77
N ASN A 86 -17.60 8.48 16.60
CA ASN A 86 -16.42 7.81 16.04
C ASN A 86 -15.66 8.65 14.99
N ASN A 87 -15.85 9.98 14.95
CA ASN A 87 -15.24 10.87 13.95
C ASN A 87 -15.45 10.36 12.51
N PRO A 88 -16.68 10.46 11.97
CA PRO A 88 -17.07 9.81 10.73
C PRO A 88 -16.23 10.23 9.52
N ASP A 89 -15.80 11.49 9.46
CA ASP A 89 -14.97 12.00 8.37
C ASP A 89 -13.62 11.27 8.32
N VAL A 90 -12.93 11.13 9.45
CA VAL A 90 -11.64 10.44 9.52
C VAL A 90 -11.79 8.93 9.33
N LEU A 91 -12.83 8.35 9.95
CA LEU A 91 -13.10 6.91 9.87
C LEU A 91 -13.39 6.51 8.41
N PHE A 92 -14.30 7.23 7.75
CA PHE A 92 -14.74 6.88 6.40
C PHE A 92 -13.64 7.16 5.37
N ASP A 93 -12.98 8.31 5.45
CA ASP A 93 -11.89 8.66 4.54
C ASP A 93 -10.73 7.65 4.64
N SER A 94 -10.27 7.35 5.85
CA SER A 94 -9.22 6.35 6.06
C SER A 94 -9.61 4.95 5.57
N ALA A 95 -10.86 4.55 5.75
CA ALA A 95 -11.37 3.28 5.27
C ALA A 95 -11.41 3.22 3.73
N VAL A 96 -11.88 4.28 3.08
CA VAL A 96 -11.94 4.38 1.62
C VAL A 96 -10.53 4.36 1.01
N VAL A 97 -9.63 5.20 1.51
CA VAL A 97 -8.23 5.25 1.03
C VAL A 97 -7.57 3.90 1.20
N SER A 98 -7.70 3.27 2.37
CA SER A 98 -7.14 1.94 2.63
C SER A 98 -7.74 0.87 1.70
N ALA A 99 -9.04 0.88 1.45
CA ALA A 99 -9.69 -0.06 0.53
C ALA A 99 -9.23 0.15 -0.92
N LEU A 100 -9.01 1.37 -1.37
CA LEU A 100 -8.50 1.70 -2.71
C LEU A 100 -7.05 1.22 -2.89
N ILE A 101 -6.20 1.37 -1.89
CA ILE A 101 -4.80 0.93 -1.92
C ILE A 101 -4.70 -0.59 -1.83
N SER A 102 -5.29 -1.18 -0.80
CA SER A 102 -5.09 -2.61 -0.47
C SER A 102 -6.02 -3.56 -1.21
N SER A 103 -7.13 -3.09 -1.77
CA SER A 103 -8.33 -3.73 -2.31
C SER A 103 -9.45 -3.96 -1.28
N CYS A 104 -9.13 -4.10 -0.02
CA CYS A 104 -10.09 -4.21 1.08
C CYS A 104 -9.46 -3.66 2.35
N CYS A 105 -10.26 -3.03 3.18
CA CYS A 105 -9.98 -2.77 4.58
C CYS A 105 -11.10 -3.37 5.43
N PHE A 106 -10.98 -3.24 6.74
CA PHE A 106 -11.93 -3.81 7.67
C PHE A 106 -12.25 -2.78 8.75
N ILE A 107 -13.51 -2.72 9.14
CA ILE A 107 -13.92 -1.99 10.34
C ILE A 107 -14.12 -3.02 11.44
N TYR A 108 -13.35 -2.87 12.51
CA TYR A 108 -13.50 -3.61 13.74
C TYR A 108 -14.45 -2.86 14.67
N ILE A 109 -15.45 -3.57 15.19
CA ILE A 109 -16.43 -3.03 16.12
C ILE A 109 -16.10 -3.57 17.51
N SER A 110 -15.84 -2.68 18.45
CA SER A 110 -15.63 -3.00 19.86
C SER A 110 -16.59 -2.19 20.74
N LEU A 111 -16.76 -2.64 21.97
CA LEU A 111 -17.43 -1.83 23.00
C LEU A 111 -16.36 -1.05 23.76
N GLY A 112 -16.55 0.25 23.87
CA GLY A 112 -15.75 1.11 24.73
C GLY A 112 -16.16 0.99 26.20
N ASP A 113 -15.44 1.68 27.09
CA ASP A 113 -15.68 1.69 28.53
C ASP A 113 -17.09 2.26 28.91
N ASN A 114 -17.71 2.98 28.00
CA ASN A 114 -19.03 3.59 28.17
C ASN A 114 -20.17 2.79 27.51
N ASP A 115 -19.98 1.50 27.21
CA ASP A 115 -20.90 0.66 26.47
C ASP A 115 -21.28 1.18 25.05
N PHE A 116 -20.54 2.15 24.53
CA PHE A 116 -20.73 2.66 23.20
C PHE A 116 -19.90 1.88 22.16
N PRO A 117 -20.49 1.57 20.98
CA PRO A 117 -19.73 0.96 19.90
C PRO A 117 -18.58 1.86 19.41
N GLN A 118 -17.36 1.37 19.49
CA GLN A 118 -16.19 1.98 18.92
C GLN A 118 -15.83 1.33 17.61
N LEU A 119 -15.55 2.15 16.60
CA LEU A 119 -15.24 1.73 15.25
C LEU A 119 -13.76 2.00 14.96
N GLN A 120 -13.02 0.97 14.59
CA GLN A 120 -11.60 1.08 14.23
C GLN A 120 -11.37 0.56 12.82
N VAL A 121 -10.71 1.34 11.98
CA VAL A 121 -10.28 0.90 10.66
C VAL A 121 -9.00 0.09 10.76
N ILE A 122 -9.03 -1.12 10.19
CA ILE A 122 -7.85 -1.99 10.09
C ILE A 122 -7.57 -2.23 8.61
N ASP A 123 -6.34 -1.94 8.19
CA ASP A 123 -5.93 -2.07 6.81
C ASP A 123 -5.85 -3.54 6.33
N GLY A 124 -5.82 -3.71 5.03
CA GLY A 124 -5.74 -5.03 4.44
C GLY A 124 -4.43 -5.80 4.68
N ALA A 125 -3.37 -5.16 5.24
CA ALA A 125 -2.14 -5.83 5.64
C ALA A 125 -2.24 -6.46 7.03
N ASN A 126 -3.19 -5.99 7.86
CA ASN A 126 -3.36 -6.42 9.24
C ASN A 126 -4.64 -7.24 9.47
N ALA A 127 -5.56 -7.30 8.52
CA ALA A 127 -6.77 -8.11 8.67
C ALA A 127 -7.09 -8.94 7.43
N THR A 128 -7.80 -10.04 7.65
CA THR A 128 -8.31 -10.95 6.61
C THR A 128 -9.50 -11.74 7.13
N GLY A 129 -10.16 -12.52 6.28
CA GLY A 129 -11.26 -13.36 6.69
C GLY A 129 -11.70 -14.32 5.59
N VAL A 130 -12.81 -15.00 5.82
CA VAL A 130 -13.53 -15.81 4.83
C VAL A 130 -14.87 -15.15 4.59
N ILE A 131 -15.11 -14.72 3.36
CA ILE A 131 -16.37 -14.07 2.96
C ILE A 131 -17.40 -15.14 2.63
N ASP A 132 -18.61 -14.92 3.09
CA ASP A 132 -19.77 -15.65 2.59
C ASP A 132 -20.19 -15.08 1.22
N PRO A 133 -20.16 -15.88 0.16
CA PRO A 133 -20.52 -15.41 -1.18
C PRO A 133 -21.99 -14.98 -1.32
N ILE A 134 -22.86 -15.38 -0.41
CA ILE A 134 -24.28 -15.04 -0.45
C ILE A 134 -24.54 -13.70 0.24
N THR A 135 -24.03 -13.52 1.46
CA THR A 135 -24.28 -12.31 2.26
C THR A 135 -23.24 -11.21 1.99
N GLY A 136 -22.07 -11.53 1.44
CA GLY A 136 -20.95 -10.61 1.32
C GLY A 136 -20.24 -10.27 2.63
N LEU A 137 -20.73 -10.76 3.77
CA LEU A 137 -20.14 -10.57 5.09
C LEU A 137 -19.10 -11.67 5.38
N LEU A 138 -18.34 -11.48 6.44
CA LEU A 138 -17.40 -12.51 6.89
C LEU A 138 -18.13 -13.64 7.61
N LYS A 139 -17.76 -14.89 7.32
CA LYS A 139 -18.08 -16.05 8.16
C LYS A 139 -17.12 -16.14 9.35
N GLU A 140 -15.88 -15.84 9.11
CA GLU A 140 -14.83 -15.75 10.11
C GLU A 140 -13.84 -14.65 9.72
N GLY A 141 -13.34 -13.93 10.71
CA GLY A 141 -12.38 -12.84 10.54
C GLY A 141 -11.14 -13.04 11.40
N TYR A 142 -10.06 -12.43 10.99
CA TYR A 142 -8.82 -12.37 11.75
C TYR A 142 -8.14 -11.03 11.55
N ALA A 143 -7.74 -10.41 12.65
CA ALA A 143 -7.00 -9.16 12.63
C ALA A 143 -5.83 -9.18 13.61
N VAL A 144 -4.75 -8.50 13.25
CA VAL A 144 -3.67 -8.14 14.14
C VAL A 144 -3.97 -6.74 14.64
N LEU A 145 -4.25 -6.61 15.93
CA LEU A 145 -4.62 -5.33 16.56
C LEU A 145 -3.38 -4.54 16.97
N GLU A 146 -2.35 -5.23 17.46
CA GLU A 146 -1.09 -4.61 17.87
C GLU A 146 0.12 -5.37 17.37
N ARG A 147 1.20 -4.64 17.08
CA ARG A 147 2.51 -5.17 16.70
C ARG A 147 3.58 -4.56 17.60
N ASP A 148 4.67 -5.31 17.79
CA ASP A 148 5.88 -4.79 18.42
C ASP A 148 6.75 -4.01 17.39
N ASP A 149 7.81 -3.36 17.87
CA ASP A 149 8.75 -2.60 17.03
C ASP A 149 9.42 -3.48 15.95
N ALA A 150 9.46 -4.80 16.15
CA ALA A 150 9.95 -5.77 15.19
C ALA A 150 8.86 -6.27 14.22
N GLU A 151 7.70 -5.59 14.17
CA GLU A 151 6.56 -5.93 13.30
C GLU A 151 5.91 -7.30 13.59
N ASN A 152 6.22 -7.96 14.73
CA ASN A 152 5.55 -9.18 15.12
C ASN A 152 4.20 -8.89 15.79
N PRO A 153 3.19 -9.74 15.60
CA PRO A 153 1.91 -9.56 16.24
C PRO A 153 2.02 -9.75 17.77
N VAL A 154 1.53 -8.77 18.54
CA VAL A 154 1.43 -8.80 20.00
C VAL A 154 0.03 -9.14 20.44
N LEU A 155 -0.97 -8.51 19.83
CA LEU A 155 -2.39 -8.76 20.08
C LEU A 155 -3.08 -9.11 18.77
N GLU A 156 -3.69 -10.28 18.75
CA GLU A 156 -4.43 -10.81 17.61
C GLU A 156 -5.87 -11.09 18.01
N ALA A 157 -6.81 -10.85 17.12
CA ALA A 157 -8.22 -11.16 17.32
C ALA A 157 -8.73 -12.11 16.22
N TYR A 158 -9.48 -13.11 16.63
CA TYR A 158 -10.19 -14.03 15.76
C TYR A 158 -11.69 -13.91 15.99
N PHE A 159 -12.40 -13.52 14.96
CA PHE A 159 -13.80 -13.18 14.99
C PHE A 159 -14.64 -14.32 14.40
N ARG A 160 -15.64 -14.76 15.17
CA ARG A 160 -16.65 -15.71 14.74
C ARG A 160 -18.04 -15.17 15.08
N GLU A 161 -19.05 -15.85 14.58
CA GLU A 161 -20.42 -15.62 15.00
C GLU A 161 -20.56 -15.88 16.50
N GLY A 162 -21.10 -14.92 17.24
CA GLY A 162 -21.36 -15.03 18.67
C GLY A 162 -20.16 -14.88 19.59
N GLU A 163 -18.91 -14.83 19.11
CA GLU A 163 -17.73 -14.71 19.96
C GLU A 163 -16.50 -14.09 19.25
N THR A 164 -15.66 -13.45 20.03
CA THR A 164 -14.34 -12.97 19.61
C THR A 164 -13.27 -13.55 20.52
N LEU A 165 -12.22 -14.12 19.93
CA LEU A 165 -11.11 -14.73 20.65
C LEU A 165 -9.87 -13.84 20.49
N TYR A 166 -9.31 -13.39 21.62
CA TYR A 166 -8.10 -12.58 21.64
C TYR A 166 -6.90 -13.45 22.05
N TYR A 167 -5.83 -13.33 21.28
CA TYR A 167 -4.56 -14.00 21.53
C TYR A 167 -3.49 -12.95 21.80
N GLN A 168 -2.83 -13.05 22.95
CA GLN A 168 -1.76 -12.14 23.34
C GLN A 168 -0.42 -12.88 23.38
N LYS A 169 0.62 -12.25 22.86
CA LYS A 169 1.98 -12.79 22.87
C LYS A 169 2.43 -13.07 24.32
N GLY A 170 2.92 -14.28 24.58
CA GLY A 170 3.37 -14.69 25.92
C GLY A 170 2.28 -15.24 26.84
N VAL A 171 1.01 -15.14 26.49
CA VAL A 171 -0.11 -15.71 27.25
C VAL A 171 -0.56 -17.00 26.57
N ARG A 172 -0.67 -18.09 27.38
CA ARG A 172 -1.21 -19.36 26.88
C ARG A 172 -2.73 -19.32 26.85
N GLY A 173 -3.30 -19.66 25.70
CA GLY A 173 -4.74 -19.71 25.49
C GLY A 173 -5.29 -18.41 24.86
N ALA A 174 -6.59 -18.44 24.62
CA ALA A 174 -7.32 -17.30 24.07
C ALA A 174 -8.26 -16.75 25.17
N ARG A 175 -8.35 -15.43 25.25
CA ARG A 175 -9.43 -14.77 25.99
C ARG A 175 -10.66 -14.73 25.09
N VAL A 176 -11.70 -15.43 25.48
CA VAL A 176 -12.98 -15.47 24.74
C VAL A 176 -13.90 -14.39 25.29
N ILE A 177 -14.40 -13.54 24.40
CA ILE A 177 -15.45 -12.56 24.71
C ILE A 177 -16.67 -12.95 23.91
N PRO A 178 -17.74 -13.46 24.56
CA PRO A 178 -19.00 -13.76 23.90
C PRO A 178 -19.68 -12.46 23.48
N ASN A 179 -20.34 -12.50 22.32
CA ASN A 179 -21.22 -11.45 21.85
C ASN A 179 -22.50 -12.10 21.31
N ASN A 180 -23.63 -11.41 21.37
CA ASN A 180 -24.93 -11.92 20.90
C ASN A 180 -25.20 -11.48 19.45
N VAL A 181 -24.17 -11.28 18.66
CA VAL A 181 -24.29 -10.79 17.28
C VAL A 181 -24.19 -11.95 16.30
N PRO A 182 -25.11 -12.03 15.33
CA PRO A 182 -25.16 -13.14 14.36
C PRO A 182 -24.07 -13.05 13.28
N ALA A 183 -23.14 -12.12 13.39
CA ALA A 183 -22.04 -11.93 12.44
C ALA A 183 -20.74 -11.56 13.17
N PRO A 184 -19.58 -11.87 12.60
CA PRO A 184 -18.30 -11.43 13.13
C PRO A 184 -18.22 -9.91 13.29
N LEU A 185 -17.67 -9.41 14.42
CA LEU A 185 -17.47 -7.98 14.69
C LEU A 185 -16.33 -7.37 13.87
N LEU A 186 -16.11 -7.87 12.69
CA LEU A 186 -15.14 -7.38 11.70
C LEU A 186 -15.86 -7.25 10.35
N VAL A 187 -16.09 -6.03 9.90
CA VAL A 187 -16.85 -5.74 8.68
C VAL A 187 -15.90 -5.40 7.54
N PRO A 188 -15.94 -6.12 6.40
CA PRO A 188 -15.07 -5.85 5.27
C PRO A 188 -15.62 -4.70 4.41
N ILE A 189 -14.77 -3.72 4.10
CA ILE A 189 -15.00 -2.71 3.05
C ILE A 189 -14.16 -3.10 1.84
N ILE A 190 -14.80 -3.36 0.71
CA ILE A 190 -14.17 -3.99 -0.44
C ILE A 190 -14.34 -3.10 -1.67
N HIS A 191 -13.21 -2.78 -2.31
CA HIS A 191 -13.22 -2.04 -3.56
C HIS A 191 -13.30 -2.99 -4.77
N ARG A 192 -14.38 -2.88 -5.56
CA ARG A 192 -14.64 -3.64 -6.81
C ARG A 192 -14.45 -5.16 -6.66
N PRO A 193 -15.26 -5.83 -5.85
CA PRO A 193 -15.25 -7.30 -5.80
C PRO A 193 -15.74 -7.89 -7.13
N ASP A 194 -15.20 -9.06 -7.48
CA ASP A 194 -15.68 -9.89 -8.59
C ASP A 194 -15.81 -11.36 -8.16
N ALA A 195 -16.43 -12.19 -9.00
CA ALA A 195 -16.68 -13.61 -8.71
C ALA A 195 -15.38 -14.41 -8.43
N LYS A 196 -14.23 -14.00 -8.99
CA LYS A 196 -12.93 -14.64 -8.77
C LYS A 196 -12.20 -14.05 -7.57
N ARG A 197 -12.40 -12.75 -7.31
CA ARG A 197 -11.69 -11.98 -6.28
C ARG A 197 -12.68 -11.33 -5.33
N VAL A 198 -13.18 -12.12 -4.43
CA VAL A 198 -14.14 -11.68 -3.41
C VAL A 198 -13.63 -10.51 -2.55
N PHE A 199 -12.31 -10.40 -2.35
CA PHE A 199 -11.67 -9.26 -1.68
C PHE A 199 -11.30 -8.11 -2.63
N GLY A 200 -11.87 -8.08 -3.82
CA GLY A 200 -11.79 -6.97 -4.76
C GLY A 200 -10.43 -6.73 -5.39
N HIS A 201 -10.34 -5.55 -5.98
CA HIS A 201 -9.17 -5.08 -6.73
C HIS A 201 -8.64 -3.77 -6.17
N SER A 202 -7.32 -3.68 -6.06
CA SER A 202 -6.67 -2.41 -5.73
C SER A 202 -6.71 -1.43 -6.91
N ARG A 203 -6.83 -0.16 -6.62
CA ARG A 203 -6.65 0.91 -7.59
C ARG A 203 -5.22 0.94 -8.12
N ILE A 204 -4.24 0.65 -7.26
CA ILE A 204 -2.82 0.51 -7.63
C ILE A 204 -2.60 -0.87 -8.24
N SER A 205 -2.82 -0.98 -9.55
CA SER A 205 -2.67 -2.22 -10.31
C SER A 205 -1.19 -2.55 -10.57
N ARG A 206 -0.91 -3.80 -10.99
CA ARG A 206 0.44 -4.19 -11.43
C ARG A 206 0.92 -3.36 -12.62
N ALA A 207 0.03 -3.02 -13.55
CA ALA A 207 0.33 -2.19 -14.69
C ALA A 207 0.73 -0.77 -14.24
N CYS A 208 -0.03 -0.16 -13.34
CA CYS A 208 0.28 1.15 -12.75
C CYS A 208 1.68 1.14 -12.12
N MET A 209 1.98 0.17 -11.25
CA MET A 209 3.29 0.05 -10.61
C MET A 209 4.43 -0.14 -11.63
N SER A 210 4.20 -0.91 -12.70
CA SER A 210 5.18 -1.12 -13.76
C SER A 210 5.47 0.15 -14.53
N ILE A 211 4.44 0.91 -14.90
CA ILE A 211 4.57 2.19 -15.62
C ILE A 211 5.32 3.20 -14.77
N VAL A 212 4.95 3.36 -13.48
CA VAL A 212 5.66 4.25 -12.55
C VAL A 212 7.13 3.88 -12.44
N SER A 213 7.45 2.59 -12.28
CA SER A 213 8.84 2.13 -12.20
C SER A 213 9.62 2.39 -13.48
N SER A 214 8.98 2.25 -14.66
CA SER A 214 9.61 2.55 -15.95
C SER A 214 9.83 4.04 -16.13
N ALA A 215 8.86 4.88 -15.76
CA ALA A 215 8.96 6.32 -15.84
C ALA A 215 10.09 6.86 -14.95
N VAL A 216 10.17 6.41 -13.69
CA VAL A 216 11.27 6.78 -12.77
C VAL A 216 12.64 6.43 -13.35
N ARG A 217 12.80 5.22 -13.92
CA ARG A 217 14.05 4.83 -14.57
C ARG A 217 14.40 5.69 -15.78
N THR A 218 13.40 6.03 -16.59
CA THR A 218 13.60 6.86 -17.78
C THR A 218 14.02 8.27 -17.38
N MET A 219 13.37 8.87 -16.39
CA MET A 219 13.75 10.20 -15.87
C MET A 219 15.19 10.20 -15.35
N LYS A 220 15.53 9.23 -14.49
CA LYS A 220 16.89 9.09 -13.97
C LYS A 220 17.93 8.97 -15.09
N ARG A 221 17.67 8.15 -16.10
CA ARG A 221 18.59 7.97 -17.25
C ARG A 221 18.71 9.24 -18.08
N SER A 222 17.63 9.98 -18.26
CA SER A 222 17.63 11.24 -18.98
C SER A 222 18.52 12.28 -18.31
N GLU A 223 18.45 12.39 -16.98
CA GLU A 223 19.30 13.32 -16.23
C GLU A 223 20.77 12.90 -16.24
N ILE A 224 21.05 11.61 -16.02
CA ILE A 224 22.41 11.10 -16.15
C ILE A 224 22.98 11.38 -17.55
N ALA A 225 22.18 11.16 -18.60
CA ALA A 225 22.60 11.45 -19.97
C ALA A 225 22.87 12.95 -20.16
N ALA A 226 22.03 13.82 -19.62
CA ALA A 226 22.22 15.26 -19.70
C ALA A 226 23.56 15.69 -19.08
N GLU A 227 23.91 15.19 -17.88
CA GLU A 227 25.19 15.47 -17.25
C GLU A 227 26.38 15.04 -18.12
N PHE A 228 26.30 13.86 -18.76
CA PHE A 228 27.36 13.41 -19.66
C PHE A 228 27.48 14.24 -20.95
N PHE A 229 26.41 14.85 -21.43
CA PHE A 229 26.44 15.72 -22.60
C PHE A 229 26.96 17.13 -22.31
N PHE A 230 26.86 17.63 -21.08
CA PHE A 230 27.41 18.93 -20.69
C PHE A 230 28.92 18.91 -20.49
N VAL A 231 29.50 17.82 -20.03
CA VAL A 231 30.92 17.66 -19.79
C VAL A 231 31.78 17.81 -21.08
N PRO A 232 31.40 17.21 -22.24
CA PRO A 232 32.16 17.41 -23.48
C PRO A 232 32.16 18.86 -23.96
N ALA A 233 31.08 19.61 -23.79
CA ALA A 233 31.01 21.00 -24.19
C ALA A 233 31.94 21.90 -23.38
N GLU A 234 32.09 21.70 -22.08
CA GLU A 234 33.03 22.40 -21.24
C GLU A 234 34.50 22.06 -21.60
N ILE A 235 34.77 20.78 -21.88
CA ILE A 235 36.10 20.34 -22.32
C ILE A 235 36.43 20.95 -23.67
N CYS A 236 35.51 20.95 -24.64
CA CYS A 236 35.71 21.60 -25.92
C CYS A 236 35.93 23.11 -25.78
N ASN A 237 35.15 23.79 -24.92
CA ASN A 237 35.35 25.22 -24.66
C ASN A 237 36.71 25.52 -23.99
N ARG A 238 37.17 24.69 -23.05
CA ARG A 238 38.52 24.84 -22.46
C ARG A 238 39.64 24.55 -23.45
N ILE A 239 39.45 23.61 -24.36
CA ILE A 239 40.42 23.32 -25.44
C ILE A 239 40.49 24.49 -26.41
N VAL A 240 39.32 25.00 -26.85
CA VAL A 240 39.24 26.16 -27.75
C VAL A 240 39.86 27.40 -27.11
N GLN A 241 39.65 27.67 -25.82
CA GLN A 241 40.25 28.78 -25.10
C GLN A 241 41.77 28.61 -24.95
N ARG A 242 42.28 27.38 -24.73
CA ARG A 242 43.75 27.13 -24.68
C ARG A 242 44.43 27.21 -26.06
N CYS A 243 43.76 26.76 -27.12
CA CYS A 243 44.27 26.86 -28.49
C CYS A 243 44.22 28.28 -29.05
N GLY A 244 43.25 29.11 -28.59
CA GLY A 244 43.17 30.51 -29.00
C GLY A 244 44.16 31.44 -28.33
N SER A 245 44.83 31.02 -27.25
CA SER A 245 45.86 31.84 -26.55
C SER A 245 47.30 31.51 -26.97
N ASN A 246 47.56 30.41 -27.69
CA ASN A 246 48.87 30.05 -28.20
C ASN A 246 48.80 29.84 -29.72
N GLY A 247 49.07 30.87 -30.49
CA GLY A 247 49.09 30.85 -31.95
C GLY A 247 50.20 30.02 -32.56
N GLN A 248 50.25 28.72 -32.33
CA GLN A 248 51.02 27.78 -33.14
C GLN A 248 50.25 26.45 -33.23
N MET A 249 49.77 26.15 -34.46
CA MET A 249 49.13 24.90 -34.84
C MET A 249 50.18 23.84 -35.10
N GLU A 250 50.33 22.85 -34.22
CA GLU A 250 50.88 21.55 -34.60
C GLU A 250 49.73 20.61 -34.95
N SER A 251 49.69 20.17 -36.20
CA SER A 251 48.71 19.25 -36.75
C SER A 251 48.99 17.82 -36.29
N HIS A 252 48.31 17.35 -35.26
CA HIS A 252 48.27 15.93 -34.97
C HIS A 252 47.09 15.27 -35.68
N HIS A 253 47.42 14.42 -36.62
CA HIS A 253 46.52 13.55 -37.38
C HIS A 253 45.71 12.64 -36.42
N VAL A 254 44.41 12.87 -36.28
CA VAL A 254 43.50 11.96 -35.62
C VAL A 254 42.99 10.96 -36.66
N LYS A 255 43.35 9.70 -36.51
CA LYS A 255 42.81 8.60 -37.30
C LYS A 255 41.31 8.36 -36.96
N PRO A 256 40.43 8.14 -37.96
CA PRO A 256 39.06 7.80 -37.70
C PRO A 256 38.95 6.37 -37.21
N TYR A 257 38.12 6.16 -36.16
CA TYR A 257 37.73 4.85 -35.68
C TYR A 257 36.80 4.19 -36.70
N HIS A 258 37.24 3.07 -37.28
CA HIS A 258 36.40 2.17 -38.05
C HIS A 258 35.63 1.26 -37.06
N SER A 259 34.31 1.26 -37.15
CA SER A 259 33.45 0.25 -36.56
C SER A 259 33.54 -1.07 -37.36
N PRO A 260 33.71 -2.23 -36.72
CA PRO A 260 33.47 -3.48 -37.41
C PRO A 260 31.97 -3.80 -37.47
N VAL A 261 31.59 -4.40 -38.56
CA VAL A 261 30.27 -4.93 -38.94
C VAL A 261 29.76 -5.99 -37.97
#